data_37eb91b18f37e9edc488a3e1debf54c5
#
_entry.id   37eb91b18f37e9edc488a3e1debf54c5
#
_cell.length_a   1.000
_cell.length_b   1.000
_cell.length_c   1.000
_cell.angle_alpha   90.00
_cell.angle_beta   90.00
_cell.angle_gamma   90.00
#
_symmetry.space_group_name_H-M   'P 1'
#
loop_
_entity.id
_entity.type
_entity.pdbx_description
1 polymer ?
#
loop_
_entity_poly.entity_id
_entity_poly.type
_entity_poly.pdbx_seq_one_letter_code
_entity_poly.pdbx_strand_id
1 'polypeptide(L)'
;MSNVSGLTTIKYVKQGDTLSCALRSTFPLKQFITNGTNAVTPSFATYQPCIYPVIRSSLTATRLSPLVSSVVWMYNGSVISFDANGLSTAMGAIAAGTFKSEVKTIDGFSVPTLTILKDIASASNIDSDTILFQATVNTGFSTTVSASIEVGVEQTDGEAFIAYITVNNGGVIDDNVSTLTLRAHLMIGGSEQSSNVTYAWYKMVVTNGADGWVALNKTTQSITIAASDINSSELYKCVVSFSGKSADAVLEVADETDTLIIFPNPTDGAGNTVPEELNPTGQTAIIYAPEVRKRESQAVQSGFTFYYLLTNSSGDEINSQDGGGTFTVTLANAQAAQGDLTLIITATK
;
A
#
# COMPACT_ATOMS: atom_id res chain seq x y z
N MET A 1 53.77 37.64 -5.32
CA MET A 1 52.95 36.46 -5.59
C MET A 1 51.59 36.72 -4.93
N SER A 2 50.56 36.90 -5.72
CA SER A 2 49.21 37.08 -5.23
C SER A 2 48.56 35.70 -5.06
N ASN A 3 48.17 35.36 -3.84
CA ASN A 3 47.38 34.15 -3.57
C ASN A 3 45.91 34.42 -3.89
N VAL A 4 45.35 33.65 -4.81
CA VAL A 4 43.93 33.66 -5.10
C VAL A 4 43.35 32.43 -4.42
N SER A 5 42.41 32.62 -3.52
CA SER A 5 41.64 31.54 -2.87
C SER A 5 40.21 31.57 -3.36
N GLY A 6 39.69 30.39 -3.77
CA GLY A 6 38.29 30.20 -4.13
C GLY A 6 37.58 29.47 -3.02
N LEU A 7 36.36 29.86 -2.70
CA LEU A 7 35.45 29.19 -1.75
C LEU A 7 34.34 28.54 -2.57
N THR A 8 34.11 27.23 -2.34
CA THR A 8 32.94 26.55 -2.88
C THR A 8 32.09 25.99 -1.71
N THR A 9 30.78 26.13 -1.79
CA THR A 9 29.87 25.59 -0.81
C THR A 9 29.26 24.31 -1.35
N ILE A 10 29.57 23.19 -0.72
CA ILE A 10 28.93 21.90 -1.02
C ILE A 10 27.65 21.86 -0.21
N LYS A 11 26.50 21.88 -0.89
CA LYS A 11 25.19 21.68 -0.24
C LYS A 11 24.93 20.20 -0.05
N TYR A 12 24.81 19.76 1.20
CA TYR A 12 24.25 18.46 1.52
C TYR A 12 22.72 18.57 1.50
N VAL A 13 22.09 17.99 0.48
CA VAL A 13 20.62 17.86 0.41
C VAL A 13 20.25 16.56 1.11
N LYS A 14 19.71 16.67 2.31
CA LYS A 14 19.15 15.52 3.04
C LYS A 14 17.80 15.19 2.44
N GLN A 15 17.69 14.04 1.78
CA GLN A 15 16.43 13.52 1.31
C GLN A 15 15.60 13.09 2.54
N GLY A 16 14.43 13.70 2.72
CA GLY A 16 13.51 13.32 3.80
C GLY A 16 12.92 11.94 3.53
N ASP A 17 12.90 11.08 4.53
CA ASP A 17 12.18 9.80 4.48
C ASP A 17 10.79 10.00 5.04
N THR A 18 9.78 9.55 4.29
CA THR A 18 8.39 9.50 4.76
C THR A 18 8.04 8.04 5.02
N LEU A 19 7.73 7.72 6.28
CA LEU A 19 7.30 6.39 6.66
C LEU A 19 5.77 6.30 6.61
N SER A 20 5.26 5.23 6.01
CA SER A 20 3.87 4.84 6.07
C SER A 20 3.73 3.53 6.84
N CYS A 21 2.65 3.38 7.58
CA CYS A 21 2.32 2.16 8.32
C CYS A 21 0.85 1.84 8.11
N ALA A 22 0.56 0.59 7.75
CA ALA A 22 -0.80 0.07 7.66
C ALA A 22 -0.89 -1.26 8.40
N LEU A 23 -2.03 -1.58 8.97
CA LEU A 23 -2.31 -2.91 9.51
C LEU A 23 -3.02 -3.75 8.46
N ARG A 24 -2.64 -5.02 8.39
CA ARG A 24 -3.26 -6.05 7.56
C ARG A 24 -3.71 -7.20 8.46
N SER A 25 -4.66 -7.99 7.99
CA SER A 25 -5.13 -9.19 8.67
C SER A 25 -5.18 -10.37 7.71
N THR A 26 -4.86 -11.57 8.22
CA THR A 26 -4.95 -12.83 7.46
C THR A 26 -6.38 -13.31 7.26
N PHE A 27 -7.34 -12.73 7.99
CA PHE A 27 -8.75 -13.07 7.93
C PHE A 27 -9.59 -11.81 8.15
N PRO A 28 -10.80 -11.67 7.58
CA PRO A 28 -11.66 -10.53 7.79
C PRO A 28 -11.96 -10.29 9.28
N LEU A 29 -11.77 -9.05 9.73
CA LEU A 29 -11.99 -8.65 11.11
C LEU A 29 -13.42 -8.18 11.31
N LYS A 30 -14.39 -9.07 11.09
CA LYS A 30 -15.81 -8.80 11.32
C LYS A 30 -16.49 -10.01 11.95
N GLN A 31 -17.24 -9.77 12.99
CA GLN A 31 -18.06 -10.78 13.67
C GLN A 31 -19.52 -10.34 13.74
N PHE A 32 -20.41 -11.30 13.65
CA PHE A 32 -21.85 -11.13 13.87
C PHE A 32 -22.26 -11.92 15.10
N ILE A 33 -23.06 -11.30 15.97
CA ILE A 33 -23.68 -11.97 17.11
C ILE A 33 -25.19 -12.12 16.88
N THR A 34 -25.68 -13.35 16.97
CA THR A 34 -27.09 -13.63 16.74
C THR A 34 -27.89 -13.31 18.02
N ASN A 35 -28.87 -12.43 17.88
CA ASN A 35 -29.81 -12.09 18.97
C ASN A 35 -30.52 -13.35 19.51
N GLY A 36 -30.63 -13.44 20.83
CA GLY A 36 -31.31 -14.52 21.52
C GLY A 36 -30.49 -15.79 21.74
N THR A 37 -29.55 -16.15 20.84
CA THR A 37 -28.65 -17.30 21.02
C THR A 37 -27.25 -16.91 21.43
N ASN A 38 -26.85 -15.66 21.22
CA ASN A 38 -25.49 -15.15 21.37
C ASN A 38 -24.41 -15.92 20.55
N ALA A 39 -24.84 -16.63 19.51
CA ALA A 39 -23.93 -17.32 18.61
C ALA A 39 -23.11 -16.31 17.81
N VAL A 40 -21.78 -16.47 17.78
CA VAL A 40 -20.84 -15.58 17.09
C VAL A 40 -20.37 -16.22 15.78
N THR A 41 -20.41 -15.44 14.70
CA THR A 41 -20.05 -15.89 13.34
C THR A 41 -19.30 -14.79 12.59
N PRO A 42 -18.16 -15.07 11.93
CA PRO A 42 -17.30 -16.26 12.08
C PRO A 42 -16.65 -16.31 13.48
N SER A 43 -16.33 -17.51 13.98
CA SER A 43 -15.62 -17.64 15.26
C SER A 43 -14.13 -17.36 15.10
N PHE A 44 -13.60 -16.35 15.77
CA PHE A 44 -12.17 -16.06 15.78
C PHE A 44 -11.36 -17.10 16.57
N ALA A 45 -12.00 -17.85 17.48
CA ALA A 45 -11.37 -19.00 18.10
C ALA A 45 -10.99 -20.09 17.07
N THR A 46 -11.77 -20.22 16.00
CA THR A 46 -11.52 -21.17 14.91
C THR A 46 -10.56 -20.63 13.86
N TYR A 47 -10.80 -19.40 13.38
CA TYR A 47 -10.07 -18.83 12.24
C TYR A 47 -8.81 -18.06 12.63
N GLN A 48 -8.69 -17.67 13.89
CA GLN A 48 -7.53 -17.02 14.48
C GLN A 48 -6.93 -15.90 13.62
N PRO A 49 -7.67 -14.81 13.36
CA PRO A 49 -7.15 -13.69 12.58
C PRO A 49 -5.82 -13.19 13.12
N CYS A 50 -4.83 -13.06 12.23
CA CYS A 50 -3.50 -12.58 12.58
C CYS A 50 -3.30 -11.20 11.97
N ILE A 51 -3.17 -10.18 12.81
CA ILE A 51 -2.95 -8.78 12.44
C ILE A 51 -1.46 -8.50 12.45
N TYR A 52 -0.96 -7.81 11.43
CA TYR A 52 0.44 -7.47 11.28
C TYR A 52 0.63 -6.12 10.60
N PRO A 53 1.72 -5.38 10.93
CA PRO A 53 2.04 -4.12 10.28
C PRO A 53 2.74 -4.34 8.94
N VAL A 54 2.42 -3.47 7.99
CA VAL A 54 3.18 -3.23 6.76
C VAL A 54 3.74 -1.83 6.85
N ILE A 55 5.06 -1.71 6.97
CA ILE A 55 5.75 -0.43 7.13
C ILE A 55 6.61 -0.20 5.89
N ARG A 56 6.46 0.96 5.27
CA ARG A 56 7.19 1.34 4.07
C ARG A 56 7.88 2.70 4.23
N SER A 57 8.95 2.86 3.50
CA SER A 57 9.73 4.09 3.39
C SER A 57 9.56 4.66 1.99
N SER A 58 9.54 5.98 1.86
CA SER A 58 9.58 6.65 0.56
C SER A 58 10.93 6.51 -0.15
N LEU A 59 11.96 6.05 0.55
CA LEU A 59 13.33 5.91 0.03
C LEU A 59 13.67 4.48 -0.37
N THR A 60 12.90 3.47 0.10
CA THR A 60 13.13 2.05 -0.22
C THR A 60 11.80 1.38 -0.54
N ALA A 61 11.75 0.46 -1.51
CA ALA A 61 10.54 -0.31 -1.77
C ALA A 61 10.42 -1.54 -0.84
N THR A 62 11.49 -1.93 -0.16
CA THR A 62 11.45 -3.04 0.78
C THR A 62 10.63 -2.67 2.02
N ARG A 63 9.86 -3.61 2.52
CA ARG A 63 9.18 -3.46 3.81
C ARG A 63 10.20 -3.28 4.92
N LEU A 64 9.91 -2.38 5.84
CA LEU A 64 10.74 -2.14 7.02
C LEU A 64 10.22 -2.99 8.19
N SER A 65 11.16 -3.50 8.99
CA SER A 65 10.85 -4.16 10.25
C SER A 65 11.00 -3.19 11.41
N PRO A 66 10.02 -3.11 12.33
CA PRO A 66 10.14 -2.29 13.52
C PRO A 66 11.07 -2.95 14.55
N LEU A 67 11.56 -2.16 15.50
CA LEU A 67 12.23 -2.68 16.70
C LEU A 67 11.21 -3.45 17.55
N VAL A 68 11.38 -4.76 17.67
CA VAL A 68 10.43 -5.64 18.37
C VAL A 68 10.21 -5.19 19.82
N SER A 69 11.25 -4.70 20.49
CA SER A 69 11.17 -4.20 21.88
C SER A 69 10.38 -2.91 22.05
N SER A 70 10.07 -2.21 20.95
CA SER A 70 9.29 -0.97 20.95
C SER A 70 7.82 -1.18 20.60
N VAL A 71 7.42 -2.42 20.29
CA VAL A 71 6.06 -2.74 19.83
C VAL A 71 5.06 -2.58 20.98
N VAL A 72 4.04 -1.79 20.71
CA VAL A 72 2.88 -1.60 21.61
C VAL A 72 1.61 -1.89 20.82
N TRP A 73 0.79 -2.78 21.35
CA TRP A 73 -0.56 -3.04 20.87
C TRP A 73 -1.57 -2.42 21.83
N MET A 74 -2.60 -1.78 21.28
CA MET A 74 -3.69 -1.22 22.07
C MET A 74 -5.03 -1.74 21.56
N TYR A 75 -5.97 -1.93 22.46
CA TYR A 75 -7.36 -2.27 22.17
C TYR A 75 -8.26 -1.19 22.77
N ASN A 76 -9.07 -0.55 21.94
CA ASN A 76 -9.93 0.59 22.32
C ASN A 76 -9.18 1.67 23.13
N GLY A 77 -7.96 2.01 22.69
CA GLY A 77 -7.11 3.00 23.35
C GLY A 77 -6.37 2.53 24.61
N SER A 78 -6.60 1.31 25.08
CA SER A 78 -5.92 0.72 26.23
C SER A 78 -4.79 -0.21 25.79
N VAL A 79 -3.61 -0.07 26.40
CA VAL A 79 -2.46 -0.93 26.11
C VAL A 79 -2.76 -2.37 26.49
N ILE A 80 -2.54 -3.30 25.55
CA ILE A 80 -2.65 -4.74 25.80
C ILE A 80 -1.40 -5.19 26.56
N SER A 81 -1.56 -5.71 27.78
CA SER A 81 -0.48 -6.33 28.53
C SER A 81 -0.41 -7.82 28.23
N PHE A 82 0.81 -8.35 28.06
CA PHE A 82 1.04 -9.75 27.72
C PHE A 82 1.86 -10.45 28.81
N ASP A 83 1.60 -11.73 28.99
CA ASP A 83 2.40 -12.59 29.85
C ASP A 83 3.70 -13.07 29.15
N ALA A 84 4.47 -13.92 29.80
CA ALA A 84 5.72 -14.46 29.26
C ALA A 84 5.52 -15.36 28.01
N ASN A 85 4.30 -15.84 27.76
CA ASN A 85 3.94 -16.63 26.57
C ASN A 85 3.36 -15.75 25.45
N GLY A 86 3.30 -14.44 25.64
CA GLY A 86 2.72 -13.49 24.71
C GLY A 86 1.17 -13.46 24.72
N LEU A 87 0.54 -14.06 25.72
CA LEU A 87 -0.93 -14.05 25.88
C LEU A 87 -1.40 -12.81 26.64
N SER A 88 -2.47 -12.18 26.15
CA SER A 88 -3.04 -10.98 26.79
C SER A 88 -3.59 -11.28 28.19
N THR A 89 -3.42 -10.33 29.09
CA THR A 89 -4.18 -10.30 30.34
C THR A 89 -5.63 -9.87 30.07
N ALA A 90 -6.52 -10.05 31.04
CA ALA A 90 -7.90 -9.59 30.90
C ALA A 90 -7.99 -8.06 30.82
N MET A 91 -8.92 -7.54 30.00
CA MET A 91 -9.15 -6.10 29.81
C MET A 91 -10.65 -5.83 29.69
N GLY A 92 -11.27 -5.28 30.74
CA GLY A 92 -12.71 -5.01 30.71
C GLY A 92 -13.52 -6.27 30.41
N ALA A 93 -14.33 -6.24 29.35
CA ALA A 93 -15.12 -7.40 28.88
C ALA A 93 -14.28 -8.46 28.14
N ILE A 94 -13.04 -8.16 27.79
CA ILE A 94 -12.16 -9.05 27.03
C ILE A 94 -11.43 -9.99 27.98
N ALA A 95 -11.63 -11.30 27.78
CA ALA A 95 -11.04 -12.33 28.62
C ALA A 95 -9.52 -12.42 28.43
N ALA A 96 -8.79 -12.88 29.46
CA ALA A 96 -7.37 -13.19 29.35
C ALA A 96 -7.10 -14.23 28.23
N GLY A 97 -6.01 -14.07 27.49
CA GLY A 97 -5.65 -14.93 26.37
C GLY A 97 -6.53 -14.77 25.14
N THR A 98 -7.23 -13.64 24.99
CA THR A 98 -7.93 -13.29 23.75
C THR A 98 -6.96 -12.93 22.65
N PHE A 99 -5.87 -12.24 22.98
CA PHE A 99 -4.84 -11.86 22.04
C PHE A 99 -3.54 -12.60 22.32
N LYS A 100 -2.79 -12.89 21.26
CA LYS A 100 -1.42 -13.39 21.36
C LYS A 100 -0.47 -12.50 20.54
N SER A 101 0.52 -11.93 21.19
CA SER A 101 1.60 -11.18 20.54
C SER A 101 2.82 -12.08 20.37
N GLU A 102 3.30 -12.19 19.13
CA GLU A 102 4.48 -12.95 18.76
C GLU A 102 5.09 -12.39 17.48
N VAL A 103 6.32 -12.80 17.17
CA VAL A 103 6.95 -12.49 15.87
C VAL A 103 6.70 -13.67 14.93
N LYS A 104 6.15 -13.40 13.75
CA LYS A 104 5.93 -14.41 12.69
C LYS A 104 6.61 -14.00 11.41
N THR A 105 6.92 -14.99 10.58
CA THR A 105 7.28 -14.75 9.18
C THR A 105 6.00 -14.76 8.35
N ILE A 106 5.67 -13.61 7.76
CA ILE A 106 4.53 -13.43 6.86
C ILE A 106 5.09 -12.93 5.52
N ASP A 107 4.81 -13.65 4.46
CA ASP A 107 5.28 -13.34 3.10
C ASP A 107 6.80 -13.13 3.01
N GLY A 108 7.56 -13.91 3.78
CA GLY A 108 9.02 -13.82 3.83
C GLY A 108 9.60 -12.78 4.79
N PHE A 109 8.76 -11.93 5.41
CA PHE A 109 9.19 -10.90 6.37
C PHE A 109 8.92 -11.32 7.81
N SER A 110 9.91 -11.11 8.67
CA SER A 110 9.75 -11.28 10.11
C SER A 110 9.08 -10.03 10.70
N VAL A 111 7.83 -10.17 11.13
CA VAL A 111 7.02 -9.04 11.61
C VAL A 111 6.37 -9.34 12.96
N PRO A 112 6.20 -8.33 13.84
CA PRO A 112 5.40 -8.49 15.05
C PRO A 112 3.94 -8.67 14.66
N THR A 113 3.28 -9.62 15.30
CA THR A 113 1.87 -9.94 15.01
C THR A 113 1.03 -9.90 16.26
N LEU A 114 -0.26 -9.66 16.08
CA LEU A 114 -1.30 -9.84 17.08
C LEU A 114 -2.33 -10.84 16.55
N THR A 115 -2.36 -12.05 17.10
CA THR A 115 -3.36 -13.07 16.73
C THR A 115 -4.54 -13.00 17.69
N ILE A 116 -5.76 -13.01 17.17
CA ILE A 116 -7.00 -13.05 17.96
C ILE A 116 -7.37 -14.53 18.14
N LEU A 117 -7.35 -15.01 19.38
CA LEU A 117 -7.55 -16.42 19.73
C LEU A 117 -8.95 -16.74 20.24
N LYS A 118 -9.75 -15.73 20.56
CA LYS A 118 -11.13 -15.87 21.06
C LYS A 118 -12.03 -14.87 20.37
N ASP A 119 -13.32 -15.16 20.38
CA ASP A 119 -14.32 -14.23 19.87
C ASP A 119 -14.30 -12.93 20.69
N ILE A 120 -14.35 -11.80 19.98
CA ILE A 120 -14.43 -10.46 20.56
C ILE A 120 -15.91 -10.09 20.77
N ALA A 121 -16.76 -10.41 19.79
CA ALA A 121 -18.19 -10.21 19.91
C ALA A 121 -18.77 -11.05 21.06
N SER A 122 -19.61 -10.44 21.88
CA SER A 122 -20.31 -11.10 22.99
C SER A 122 -21.57 -10.30 23.33
N ALA A 123 -22.43 -10.84 24.16
CA ALA A 123 -23.62 -10.10 24.64
C ALA A 123 -23.28 -8.78 25.36
N SER A 124 -22.06 -8.64 25.86
CA SER A 124 -21.54 -7.43 26.49
C SER A 124 -20.60 -6.60 25.60
N ASN A 125 -20.34 -7.06 24.37
CA ASN A 125 -19.53 -6.36 23.37
C ASN A 125 -20.17 -6.54 21.99
N ILE A 126 -21.05 -5.60 21.64
CA ILE A 126 -21.88 -5.61 20.43
C ILE A 126 -21.50 -4.48 19.46
N ASP A 127 -20.57 -3.63 19.84
CA ASP A 127 -20.07 -2.52 19.06
C ASP A 127 -18.70 -2.86 18.45
N SER A 128 -18.35 -2.17 17.36
CA SER A 128 -17.04 -2.30 16.72
C SER A 128 -15.91 -1.84 17.63
N ASP A 129 -14.81 -2.53 17.55
CA ASP A 129 -13.58 -2.29 18.33
C ASP A 129 -12.43 -1.79 17.46
N THR A 130 -11.46 -1.14 18.07
CA THR A 130 -10.26 -0.66 17.38
C THR A 130 -9.01 -1.29 17.97
N ILE A 131 -8.17 -1.86 17.10
CA ILE A 131 -6.81 -2.30 17.44
C ILE A 131 -5.82 -1.30 16.84
N LEU A 132 -4.93 -0.77 17.68
CA LEU A 132 -3.87 0.14 17.29
C LEU A 132 -2.51 -0.50 17.54
N PHE A 133 -1.63 -0.36 16.57
CA PHE A 133 -0.22 -0.72 16.62
C PHE A 133 0.64 0.53 16.68
N GLN A 134 1.68 0.49 17.51
CA GLN A 134 2.72 1.51 17.56
C GLN A 134 4.07 0.85 17.71
N ALA A 135 5.09 1.33 17.00
CA ALA A 135 6.47 0.86 17.13
C ALA A 135 7.47 1.90 16.62
N THR A 136 8.74 1.70 16.96
CA THR A 136 9.86 2.50 16.45
C THR A 136 10.54 1.79 15.28
N VAL A 137 10.84 2.53 14.23
CA VAL A 137 11.62 2.10 13.08
C VAL A 137 12.89 2.92 12.98
N ASN A 138 14.02 2.27 12.66
CA ASN A 138 15.30 2.92 12.45
C ASN A 138 15.67 2.95 10.96
N THR A 139 15.63 4.13 10.37
CA THR A 139 16.09 4.41 9.00
C THR A 139 17.25 5.44 9.00
N GLY A 140 18.20 5.27 9.94
CA GLY A 140 19.20 6.29 10.26
C GLY A 140 18.74 7.26 11.34
N PHE A 141 17.45 7.33 11.60
CA PHE A 141 16.81 8.03 12.73
C PHE A 141 15.70 7.13 13.30
N SER A 142 15.52 7.22 14.62
CA SER A 142 14.40 6.56 15.29
C SER A 142 13.12 7.32 15.03
N THR A 143 12.18 6.71 14.33
CA THR A 143 10.86 7.30 14.03
C THR A 143 9.77 6.38 14.55
N THR A 144 8.80 6.93 15.26
CA THR A 144 7.62 6.20 15.71
C THR A 144 6.60 6.14 14.57
N VAL A 145 6.13 4.94 14.28
CA VAL A 145 5.02 4.69 13.34
C VAL A 145 3.83 4.12 14.08
N SER A 146 2.63 4.41 13.62
CA SER A 146 1.39 3.88 14.16
C SER A 146 0.36 3.62 13.07
N ALA A 147 -0.49 2.62 13.30
CA ALA A 147 -1.62 2.33 12.44
C ALA A 147 -2.74 1.69 13.26
N SER A 148 -4.00 1.86 12.82
CA SER A 148 -5.15 1.24 13.45
C SER A 148 -5.94 0.42 12.45
N ILE A 149 -6.67 -0.57 12.97
CA ILE A 149 -7.59 -1.40 12.21
C ILE A 149 -8.84 -1.64 13.06
N GLU A 150 -10.01 -1.63 12.42
CA GLU A 150 -11.29 -1.89 13.08
C GLU A 150 -11.58 -3.39 13.09
N VAL A 151 -12.15 -3.86 14.19
CA VAL A 151 -12.79 -5.17 14.32
C VAL A 151 -14.30 -4.92 14.40
N GLY A 152 -14.99 -5.14 13.28
CA GLY A 152 -16.42 -4.91 13.19
C GLY A 152 -17.20 -5.94 14.00
N VAL A 153 -18.15 -5.48 14.81
CA VAL A 153 -19.13 -6.33 15.51
C VAL A 153 -20.52 -5.84 15.15
N GLU A 154 -21.37 -6.74 14.70
CA GLU A 154 -22.76 -6.42 14.34
C GLU A 154 -23.71 -7.45 14.95
N GLN A 155 -24.88 -6.97 15.39
CA GLN A 155 -25.98 -7.84 15.79
C GLN A 155 -26.81 -8.28 14.59
N THR A 156 -27.29 -9.51 14.59
CA THR A 156 -28.15 -10.05 13.54
C THR A 156 -29.34 -10.82 14.15
N ASP A 157 -30.50 -10.76 13.48
CA ASP A 157 -31.66 -11.54 13.80
C ASP A 157 -31.71 -12.79 12.92
N GLY A 158 -31.70 -13.96 13.52
CA GLY A 158 -31.73 -15.25 12.83
C GLY A 158 -30.34 -15.75 12.40
N GLU A 159 -30.34 -16.81 11.57
CA GLU A 159 -29.10 -17.44 11.11
C GLU A 159 -28.33 -16.52 10.14
N ALA A 160 -27.12 -16.16 10.53
CA ALA A 160 -26.28 -15.29 9.72
C ALA A 160 -25.92 -15.97 8.39
N PHE A 161 -26.15 -15.25 7.28
CA PHE A 161 -25.78 -15.64 5.90
C PHE A 161 -24.81 -14.61 5.36
N ILE A 162 -23.51 -14.94 5.41
CA ILE A 162 -22.44 -13.95 5.26
C ILE A 162 -21.46 -14.41 4.19
N ALA A 163 -21.16 -13.54 3.22
CA ALA A 163 -20.05 -13.71 2.31
C ALA A 163 -18.84 -12.88 2.77
N TYR A 164 -17.62 -13.40 2.58
CA TYR A 164 -16.39 -12.65 2.73
C TYR A 164 -15.33 -13.17 1.75
N ILE A 165 -14.29 -12.37 1.52
CA ILE A 165 -13.17 -12.72 0.64
C ILE A 165 -11.90 -12.76 1.48
N THR A 166 -11.14 -13.85 1.34
CA THR A 166 -9.76 -13.92 1.82
C THR A 166 -8.79 -13.71 0.67
N VAL A 167 -7.60 -13.20 0.96
CA VAL A 167 -6.56 -12.93 -0.02
C VAL A 167 -5.19 -13.15 0.61
N ASN A 168 -4.22 -13.61 -0.18
CA ASN A 168 -2.84 -13.67 0.24
C ASN A 168 -2.22 -12.25 0.29
N ASN A 169 -1.10 -12.09 0.98
CA ASN A 169 -0.33 -10.85 1.12
C ASN A 169 -1.16 -9.63 1.53
N GLY A 170 -2.27 -9.83 2.26
CA GLY A 170 -3.16 -8.75 2.69
C GLY A 170 -3.77 -7.94 1.55
N GLY A 171 -3.87 -8.51 0.34
CA GLY A 171 -4.45 -7.84 -0.83
C GLY A 171 -3.48 -6.91 -1.57
N VAL A 172 -2.17 -7.06 -1.37
CA VAL A 172 -1.16 -6.22 -2.03
C VAL A 172 -0.26 -7.06 -2.92
N ILE A 173 -0.09 -6.65 -4.18
CA ILE A 173 0.99 -7.10 -5.06
C ILE A 173 2.21 -6.24 -4.75
N ASP A 174 3.35 -6.89 -4.53
CA ASP A 174 4.64 -6.24 -4.29
C ASP A 174 5.78 -7.04 -4.98
N ASP A 175 7.01 -6.63 -4.77
CA ASP A 175 8.17 -7.27 -5.43
C ASP A 175 8.34 -8.77 -5.10
N ASN A 176 7.72 -9.26 -4.03
CA ASN A 176 7.79 -10.65 -3.59
C ASN A 176 6.55 -11.46 -4.00
N VAL A 177 5.41 -10.79 -4.21
CA VAL A 177 4.12 -11.39 -4.51
C VAL A 177 3.56 -10.78 -5.79
N SER A 178 3.79 -11.44 -6.92
CA SER A 178 3.38 -10.96 -8.25
C SER A 178 1.91 -11.22 -8.59
N THR A 179 1.22 -12.05 -7.80
CA THR A 179 -0.19 -12.39 -8.01
C THR A 179 -0.93 -12.52 -6.69
N LEU A 180 -2.19 -12.13 -6.68
CA LEU A 180 -3.11 -12.36 -5.56
C LEU A 180 -4.10 -13.47 -5.90
N THR A 181 -4.39 -14.31 -4.92
CA THR A 181 -5.50 -15.27 -4.99
C THR A 181 -6.61 -14.79 -4.07
N LEU A 182 -7.70 -14.34 -4.66
CA LEU A 182 -8.92 -13.99 -3.95
C LEU A 182 -9.79 -15.23 -3.82
N ARG A 183 -10.22 -15.57 -2.61
CA ARG A 183 -11.11 -16.70 -2.35
C ARG A 183 -12.36 -16.23 -1.62
N ALA A 184 -13.52 -16.50 -2.21
CA ALA A 184 -14.80 -16.19 -1.61
C ALA A 184 -15.27 -17.34 -0.70
N HIS A 185 -15.89 -16.97 0.41
CA HIS A 185 -16.43 -17.86 1.43
C HIS A 185 -17.88 -17.52 1.71
N LEU A 186 -18.67 -18.52 2.06
CA LEU A 186 -20.02 -18.35 2.56
C LEU A 186 -20.12 -18.98 3.96
N MET A 187 -20.54 -18.19 4.93
CA MET A 187 -20.83 -18.66 6.28
C MET A 187 -22.34 -18.69 6.51
N ILE A 188 -22.84 -19.80 7.03
CA ILE A 188 -24.24 -19.95 7.42
C ILE A 188 -24.27 -20.52 8.84
N GLY A 189 -24.86 -19.77 9.79
CA GLY A 189 -25.00 -20.21 11.17
C GLY A 189 -23.68 -20.61 11.85
N GLY A 190 -22.56 -19.95 11.50
CA GLY A 190 -21.25 -20.22 12.09
C GLY A 190 -20.42 -21.27 11.36
N SER A 191 -20.94 -21.90 10.32
CA SER A 191 -20.21 -22.92 9.55
C SER A 191 -19.98 -22.49 8.10
N GLU A 192 -18.81 -22.81 7.57
CA GLU A 192 -18.51 -22.55 6.15
C GLU A 192 -19.30 -23.52 5.26
N GLN A 193 -20.05 -22.95 4.33
CA GLN A 193 -20.77 -23.68 3.30
C GLN A 193 -19.95 -23.66 2.00
N SER A 194 -19.52 -24.82 1.53
CA SER A 194 -18.72 -24.95 0.29
C SER A 194 -19.42 -25.76 -0.81
N SER A 195 -20.42 -26.57 -0.48
CA SER A 195 -21.15 -27.40 -1.45
C SER A 195 -22.37 -26.69 -1.99
N ASN A 196 -22.63 -26.82 -3.29
CA ASN A 196 -23.76 -26.20 -4.01
C ASN A 196 -23.81 -24.67 -3.91
N VAL A 197 -22.66 -24.03 -3.70
CA VAL A 197 -22.49 -22.59 -3.71
C VAL A 197 -22.10 -22.15 -5.11
N THR A 198 -22.67 -21.05 -5.57
CA THR A 198 -22.31 -20.41 -6.85
C THR A 198 -21.67 -19.06 -6.60
N TYR A 199 -20.73 -18.69 -7.46
CA TYR A 199 -19.92 -17.49 -7.36
C TYR A 199 -20.03 -16.67 -8.62
N ALA A 200 -20.09 -15.34 -8.47
CA ALA A 200 -20.01 -14.40 -9.58
C ALA A 200 -19.09 -13.23 -9.19
N TRP A 201 -18.01 -13.05 -9.93
CA TRP A 201 -16.99 -12.05 -9.65
C TRP A 201 -17.15 -10.81 -10.52
N TYR A 202 -16.90 -9.66 -9.92
CA TYR A 202 -16.98 -8.35 -10.54
C TYR A 202 -15.76 -7.51 -10.16
N LYS A 203 -15.42 -6.55 -11.02
CA LYS A 203 -14.43 -5.51 -10.76
C LYS A 203 -15.11 -4.14 -10.83
N MET A 204 -14.75 -3.21 -9.96
CA MET A 204 -15.19 -1.83 -10.06
C MET A 204 -14.47 -1.17 -11.23
N VAL A 205 -15.20 -0.45 -12.06
CA VAL A 205 -14.64 0.33 -13.17
C VAL A 205 -15.29 1.70 -13.18
N VAL A 206 -14.46 2.72 -13.28
CA VAL A 206 -14.94 4.11 -13.44
C VAL A 206 -15.08 4.38 -14.95
N THR A 207 -16.29 4.60 -15.40
CA THR A 207 -16.58 4.94 -16.81
C THR A 207 -17.29 6.28 -16.86
N ASN A 208 -16.71 7.26 -17.56
CA ASN A 208 -17.25 8.63 -17.69
C ASN A 208 -17.55 9.30 -16.31
N GLY A 209 -16.73 9.03 -15.30
CA GLY A 209 -16.89 9.59 -13.96
C GLY A 209 -17.99 8.93 -13.12
N ALA A 210 -18.55 7.79 -13.55
CA ALA A 210 -19.49 6.98 -12.79
C ALA A 210 -18.88 5.60 -12.48
N ASP A 211 -18.97 5.20 -11.21
CA ASP A 211 -18.52 3.90 -10.73
C ASP A 211 -19.52 2.82 -11.11
N GLY A 212 -19.03 1.69 -11.59
CA GLY A 212 -19.87 0.55 -11.97
C GLY A 212 -19.19 -0.80 -11.80
N TRP A 213 -19.95 -1.82 -11.39
CA TRP A 213 -19.48 -3.18 -11.32
C TRP A 213 -19.53 -3.87 -12.67
N VAL A 214 -18.39 -4.29 -13.20
CA VAL A 214 -18.27 -5.04 -14.46
C VAL A 214 -18.00 -6.52 -14.14
N ALA A 215 -18.80 -7.41 -14.74
CA ALA A 215 -18.67 -8.84 -14.54
C ALA A 215 -17.37 -9.37 -15.15
N LEU A 216 -16.62 -10.15 -14.39
CA LEU A 216 -15.39 -10.82 -14.82
C LEU A 216 -15.67 -12.15 -15.54
N ASN A 217 -16.92 -12.62 -15.53
CA ASN A 217 -17.35 -13.92 -16.05
C ASN A 217 -16.57 -15.10 -15.40
N LYS A 218 -16.17 -14.95 -14.14
CA LYS A 218 -15.54 -15.97 -13.31
C LYS A 218 -16.58 -16.51 -12.33
N THR A 219 -16.66 -17.86 -12.26
CA THR A 219 -17.66 -18.59 -11.43
C THR A 219 -17.02 -19.55 -10.43
N THR A 220 -15.69 -19.54 -10.34
CA THR A 220 -14.93 -20.35 -9.37
C THR A 220 -14.90 -19.70 -8.00
N GLN A 221 -14.77 -20.48 -6.94
CA GLN A 221 -14.62 -19.97 -5.58
C GLN A 221 -13.41 -19.04 -5.45
N SER A 222 -12.33 -19.30 -6.18
CA SER A 222 -11.12 -18.49 -6.16
C SER A 222 -10.82 -17.95 -7.56
N ILE A 223 -10.28 -16.73 -7.60
CA ILE A 223 -9.71 -16.12 -8.80
C ILE A 223 -8.29 -15.64 -8.51
N THR A 224 -7.47 -15.57 -9.56
CA THR A 224 -6.11 -15.02 -9.48
C THR A 224 -6.10 -13.66 -10.17
N ILE A 225 -5.47 -12.69 -9.54
CA ILE A 225 -5.29 -11.31 -10.02
C ILE A 225 -3.79 -11.07 -10.18
N ALA A 226 -3.37 -10.55 -11.32
CA ALA A 226 -1.98 -10.15 -11.60
C ALA A 226 -1.82 -8.63 -11.50
N ALA A 227 -0.58 -8.13 -11.42
CA ALA A 227 -0.28 -6.70 -11.41
C ALA A 227 -0.87 -5.96 -12.64
N SER A 228 -0.90 -6.64 -13.81
CA SER A 228 -1.52 -6.08 -15.02
C SER A 228 -3.03 -5.85 -14.94
N ASP A 229 -3.70 -6.46 -13.95
CA ASP A 229 -5.14 -6.35 -13.74
C ASP A 229 -5.50 -5.18 -12.81
N ILE A 230 -4.50 -4.58 -12.16
CA ILE A 230 -4.65 -3.52 -11.16
C ILE A 230 -3.95 -2.25 -11.66
N ASN A 231 -4.62 -1.11 -11.52
CA ASN A 231 -4.05 0.19 -11.82
C ASN A 231 -3.87 1.01 -10.52
N SER A 232 -2.93 0.68 -9.70
CA SER A 232 -2.65 1.14 -8.34
C SER A 232 -3.54 0.51 -7.25
N SER A 233 -4.84 0.70 -7.25
CA SER A 233 -5.79 -0.06 -6.41
C SER A 233 -7.09 -0.31 -7.16
N GLU A 234 -7.73 -1.43 -6.84
CA GLU A 234 -8.98 -1.86 -7.47
C GLU A 234 -9.89 -2.57 -6.48
N LEU A 235 -11.21 -2.37 -6.63
CA LEU A 235 -12.21 -3.07 -5.85
C LEU A 235 -12.74 -4.29 -6.60
N TYR A 236 -12.68 -5.44 -5.95
CA TYR A 236 -13.27 -6.69 -6.43
C TYR A 236 -14.46 -7.07 -5.55
N LYS A 237 -15.52 -7.56 -6.18
CA LYS A 237 -16.72 -8.05 -5.52
C LYS A 237 -17.00 -9.49 -5.95
N CYS A 238 -17.37 -10.33 -5.00
CA CYS A 238 -17.95 -11.64 -5.27
C CYS A 238 -19.38 -11.72 -4.73
N VAL A 239 -20.33 -12.02 -5.60
CA VAL A 239 -21.68 -12.40 -5.19
C VAL A 239 -21.70 -13.91 -5.01
N VAL A 240 -22.03 -14.36 -3.81
CA VAL A 240 -22.09 -15.76 -3.41
C VAL A 240 -23.55 -16.14 -3.21
N SER A 241 -24.01 -17.22 -3.86
CA SER A 241 -25.42 -17.64 -3.78
C SER A 241 -25.55 -19.10 -3.37
N PHE A 242 -26.54 -19.38 -2.53
CA PHE A 242 -26.86 -20.72 -2.03
C PHE A 242 -28.35 -20.79 -1.68
N SER A 243 -29.03 -21.85 -2.14
CA SER A 243 -30.45 -22.11 -1.84
C SER A 243 -31.39 -20.91 -2.06
N GLY A 244 -31.18 -20.16 -3.15
CA GLY A 244 -32.01 -19.01 -3.51
C GLY A 244 -31.73 -17.72 -2.72
N LYS A 245 -30.78 -17.74 -1.79
CA LYS A 245 -30.27 -16.56 -1.09
C LYS A 245 -28.91 -16.15 -1.68
N SER A 246 -28.56 -14.88 -1.58
CA SER A 246 -27.25 -14.37 -1.97
C SER A 246 -26.73 -13.33 -0.99
N ALA A 247 -25.42 -13.28 -0.86
CA ALA A 247 -24.68 -12.23 -0.18
C ALA A 247 -23.50 -11.82 -1.04
N ASP A 248 -23.02 -10.62 -0.88
CA ASP A 248 -21.82 -10.13 -1.56
C ASP A 248 -20.73 -9.74 -0.58
N ALA A 249 -19.51 -9.86 -1.05
CA ALA A 249 -18.32 -9.39 -0.35
C ALA A 249 -17.49 -8.54 -1.30
N VAL A 250 -16.90 -7.48 -0.76
CA VAL A 250 -16.03 -6.56 -1.49
C VAL A 250 -14.67 -6.55 -0.83
N LEU A 251 -13.62 -6.52 -1.64
CA LEU A 251 -12.23 -6.42 -1.19
C LEU A 251 -11.48 -5.45 -2.09
N GLU A 252 -10.72 -4.56 -1.47
CA GLU A 252 -9.73 -3.73 -2.17
C GLU A 252 -8.42 -4.49 -2.29
N VAL A 253 -7.81 -4.43 -3.47
CA VAL A 253 -6.46 -4.92 -3.73
C VAL A 253 -5.62 -3.80 -4.31
N ALA A 254 -4.32 -3.80 -4.00
CA ALA A 254 -3.39 -2.77 -4.45
C ALA A 254 -2.18 -3.39 -5.16
N ASP A 255 -1.63 -2.65 -6.12
CA ASP A 255 -0.33 -2.91 -6.71
C ASP A 255 0.67 -1.89 -6.16
N GLU A 256 1.60 -2.36 -5.37
CA GLU A 256 2.69 -1.57 -4.80
C GLU A 256 4.06 -2.02 -5.35
N THR A 257 4.06 -2.65 -6.52
CA THR A 257 5.31 -2.99 -7.20
C THR A 257 6.14 -1.75 -7.48
N ASP A 258 7.44 -1.95 -7.63
CA ASP A 258 8.49 -0.96 -7.84
C ASP A 258 8.02 0.25 -8.66
N THR A 259 7.88 1.40 -7.97
CA THR A 259 7.33 2.64 -8.54
C THR A 259 8.18 3.14 -9.69
N LEU A 260 7.53 3.68 -10.71
CA LEU A 260 8.21 4.30 -11.85
C LEU A 260 8.79 5.65 -11.47
N ILE A 261 10.02 5.91 -11.92
CA ILE A 261 10.70 7.19 -11.83
C ILE A 261 11.12 7.65 -13.22
N ILE A 262 11.19 8.96 -13.41
CA ILE A 262 11.79 9.55 -14.60
C ILE A 262 13.26 9.80 -14.28
N PHE A 263 14.16 9.21 -15.09
CA PHE A 263 15.57 9.49 -15.09
C PHE A 263 15.86 10.50 -16.19
N PRO A 264 16.29 11.74 -15.89
CA PRO A 264 16.40 12.83 -16.87
C PRO A 264 17.44 12.60 -17.96
N ASN A 265 18.53 11.90 -17.61
CA ASN A 265 19.67 11.57 -18.48
C ASN A 265 20.24 12.79 -19.25
N PRO A 266 20.82 13.79 -18.55
CA PRO A 266 21.40 14.96 -19.18
C PRO A 266 22.69 14.61 -19.94
N THR A 267 22.78 15.00 -21.23
CA THR A 267 23.91 14.69 -22.10
C THR A 267 24.34 15.90 -22.92
N ASP A 268 25.58 15.85 -23.47
CA ASP A 268 26.06 16.75 -24.52
C ASP A 268 25.60 16.27 -25.90
N GLY A 269 25.96 17.02 -26.95
CA GLY A 269 25.68 16.65 -28.34
C GLY A 269 26.40 15.39 -28.83
N ALA A 270 27.36 14.86 -28.08
CA ALA A 270 28.08 13.61 -28.35
C ALA A 270 27.51 12.43 -27.52
N GLY A 271 26.54 12.67 -26.65
CA GLY A 271 25.90 11.65 -25.81
C GLY A 271 26.63 11.35 -24.50
N ASN A 272 27.63 12.15 -24.10
CA ASN A 272 28.27 12.00 -22.80
C ASN A 272 27.44 12.65 -21.73
N THR A 273 27.29 12.00 -20.56
CA THR A 273 26.64 12.59 -19.38
C THR A 273 27.38 13.88 -18.97
N VAL A 274 26.59 14.93 -18.74
CA VAL A 274 27.13 16.26 -18.38
C VAL A 274 26.44 16.78 -17.11
N PRO A 275 27.09 17.67 -16.35
CA PRO A 275 26.46 18.38 -15.27
C PRO A 275 25.32 19.27 -15.79
N GLU A 276 24.32 19.51 -14.97
CA GLU A 276 23.17 20.39 -15.28
C GLU A 276 23.58 21.88 -15.09
N GLU A 277 24.63 22.30 -15.79
CA GLU A 277 25.16 23.66 -15.75
C GLU A 277 25.36 24.18 -17.16
N LEU A 278 24.89 25.38 -17.44
CA LEU A 278 25.11 26.11 -18.69
C LEU A 278 26.10 27.24 -18.44
N ASN A 279 27.12 27.32 -19.27
CA ASN A 279 28.07 28.44 -19.20
C ASN A 279 28.55 28.87 -20.60
N PRO A 280 28.83 30.20 -20.80
CA PRO A 280 29.13 30.75 -22.12
C PRO A 280 30.49 30.28 -22.71
N THR A 281 31.40 29.80 -21.86
CA THR A 281 32.77 29.41 -22.26
C THR A 281 32.97 27.91 -22.34
N GLY A 282 31.93 27.13 -22.06
CA GLY A 282 31.97 25.67 -22.04
C GLY A 282 30.69 25.06 -22.58
N GLN A 283 29.84 24.56 -21.66
CA GLN A 283 28.59 23.89 -22.02
C GLN A 283 27.48 24.89 -22.32
N THR A 284 27.12 25.04 -23.59
CA THR A 284 26.08 25.97 -24.04
C THR A 284 24.74 25.33 -24.26
N ALA A 285 24.66 23.99 -24.18
CA ALA A 285 23.43 23.23 -24.31
C ALA A 285 23.50 21.95 -23.49
N ILE A 286 22.34 21.50 -22.97
CA ILE A 286 22.13 20.21 -22.33
C ILE A 286 20.97 19.51 -23.06
N ILE A 287 21.20 18.28 -23.48
CA ILE A 287 20.17 17.45 -24.11
C ILE A 287 19.67 16.45 -23.08
N TYR A 288 18.42 16.53 -22.78
CA TYR A 288 17.72 15.57 -21.93
C TYR A 288 17.11 14.47 -22.80
N ALA A 289 17.49 13.22 -22.53
CA ALA A 289 16.93 12.02 -23.17
C ALA A 289 16.32 11.12 -22.05
N PRO A 290 15.18 11.53 -21.48
CA PRO A 290 14.66 10.88 -20.28
C PRO A 290 14.25 9.44 -20.54
N GLU A 291 14.39 8.65 -19.51
CA GLU A 291 13.93 7.27 -19.46
C GLU A 291 12.97 7.11 -18.27
N VAL A 292 11.90 6.33 -18.47
CA VAL A 292 11.10 5.83 -17.34
C VAL A 292 11.76 4.54 -16.87
N ARG A 293 12.10 4.49 -15.61
CA ARG A 293 12.71 3.31 -14.98
C ARG A 293 11.92 2.90 -13.76
N LYS A 294 11.98 1.63 -13.44
CA LYS A 294 11.60 1.17 -12.11
C LYS A 294 12.60 1.69 -11.09
N ARG A 295 12.11 2.20 -9.96
CA ARG A 295 12.96 2.89 -8.96
C ARG A 295 14.06 2.00 -8.41
N GLU A 296 13.75 0.74 -8.09
CA GLU A 296 14.68 -0.18 -7.46
C GLU A 296 15.52 -0.98 -8.43
N SER A 297 14.86 -1.68 -9.35
CA SER A 297 15.53 -2.51 -10.33
C SER A 297 16.28 -1.70 -11.38
N GLN A 298 16.03 -0.38 -11.48
CA GLN A 298 16.53 0.51 -12.54
C GLN A 298 16.20 0.02 -13.96
N ALA A 299 15.26 -0.94 -14.08
CA ALA A 299 14.85 -1.49 -15.35
C ALA A 299 14.10 -0.45 -16.19
N VAL A 300 14.62 -0.16 -17.40
CA VAL A 300 14.00 0.80 -18.33
C VAL A 300 12.65 0.28 -18.80
N GLN A 301 11.66 1.14 -18.76
CA GLN A 301 10.29 0.87 -19.21
C GLN A 301 10.01 1.59 -20.51
N SER A 302 9.38 0.90 -21.45
CA SER A 302 9.05 1.44 -22.79
C SER A 302 7.59 1.84 -22.92
N GLY A 303 7.26 2.55 -24.00
CA GLY A 303 5.88 2.92 -24.37
C GLY A 303 5.40 4.22 -23.73
N PHE A 304 6.31 5.04 -23.19
CA PHE A 304 5.98 6.35 -22.65
C PHE A 304 6.19 7.46 -23.66
N THR A 305 5.33 8.47 -23.62
CA THR A 305 5.47 9.75 -24.31
C THR A 305 5.86 10.80 -23.29
N PHE A 306 6.90 11.59 -23.61
CA PHE A 306 7.41 12.61 -22.71
C PHE A 306 6.89 14.01 -23.12
N TYR A 307 6.61 14.82 -22.10
CA TYR A 307 6.24 16.22 -22.19
C TYR A 307 7.20 17.03 -21.35
N TYR A 308 7.61 18.18 -21.89
CA TYR A 308 8.64 19.02 -21.27
C TYR A 308 8.09 20.43 -21.06
N LEU A 309 8.32 20.96 -19.87
CA LEU A 309 8.03 22.36 -19.55
C LEU A 309 9.28 22.96 -18.86
N LEU A 310 9.87 23.96 -19.48
CA LEU A 310 11.00 24.71 -18.95
C LEU A 310 10.51 26.04 -18.39
N THR A 311 10.76 26.31 -17.13
CA THR A 311 10.33 27.54 -16.45
C THR A 311 11.51 28.31 -15.87
N ASN A 312 11.31 29.60 -15.64
CA ASN A 312 12.22 30.41 -14.83
C ASN A 312 11.96 30.18 -13.31
N SER A 313 12.72 30.87 -12.45
CA SER A 313 12.58 30.80 -11.00
C SER A 313 11.23 31.33 -10.46
N SER A 314 10.48 32.08 -11.25
CA SER A 314 9.13 32.59 -10.93
C SER A 314 8.01 31.62 -11.38
N GLY A 315 8.37 30.56 -12.11
CA GLY A 315 7.41 29.61 -12.66
C GLY A 315 6.85 29.98 -14.05
N ASP A 316 7.35 31.08 -14.66
CA ASP A 316 6.92 31.46 -16.02
C ASP A 316 7.55 30.55 -17.06
N GLU A 317 6.77 30.15 -18.07
CA GLU A 317 7.24 29.30 -19.15
C GLU A 317 8.28 30.01 -20.03
N ILE A 318 9.42 29.34 -20.22
CA ILE A 318 10.50 29.79 -21.12
C ILE A 318 10.47 28.97 -22.42
N ASN A 319 10.17 27.68 -22.33
CA ASN A 319 10.06 26.79 -23.48
C ASN A 319 9.26 25.53 -23.09
N SER A 320 8.61 24.91 -24.06
CA SER A 320 7.90 23.65 -23.85
C SER A 320 7.93 22.78 -25.09
N GLN A 321 7.70 21.47 -24.90
CA GLN A 321 7.57 20.53 -26.01
C GLN A 321 6.55 19.42 -25.63
N ASP A 322 5.55 19.26 -26.49
CA ASP A 322 4.57 18.20 -26.37
C ASP A 322 5.01 16.98 -27.20
N GLY A 323 5.38 15.92 -26.49
CA GLY A 323 5.92 14.71 -27.11
C GLY A 323 7.39 14.81 -27.49
N GLY A 324 7.97 13.67 -27.85
CA GLY A 324 9.37 13.57 -28.29
C GLY A 324 10.26 12.77 -27.33
N GLY A 325 11.38 12.30 -27.86
CA GLY A 325 12.34 11.49 -27.09
C GLY A 325 13.44 12.32 -26.41
N THR A 326 13.62 13.57 -26.83
CA THR A 326 14.66 14.45 -26.32
C THR A 326 14.18 15.89 -26.24
N PHE A 327 14.77 16.63 -25.27
CA PHE A 327 14.54 18.07 -25.11
C PHE A 327 15.88 18.78 -24.89
N THR A 328 16.10 19.93 -25.56
CA THR A 328 17.33 20.66 -25.44
C THR A 328 17.13 21.96 -24.68
N VAL A 329 17.87 22.10 -23.58
CA VAL A 329 17.98 23.36 -22.83
C VAL A 329 19.25 24.07 -23.26
N THR A 330 19.15 25.33 -23.67
CA THR A 330 20.28 26.11 -24.20
C THR A 330 20.63 27.29 -23.31
N LEU A 331 21.83 27.83 -23.53
CA LEU A 331 22.24 29.07 -22.88
C LEU A 331 21.31 30.24 -23.20
N ALA A 332 20.71 30.27 -24.39
CA ALA A 332 19.71 31.29 -24.75
C ALA A 332 18.44 31.20 -23.85
N ASN A 333 18.03 29.98 -23.44
CA ASN A 333 16.93 29.81 -22.48
C ASN A 333 17.29 30.42 -21.11
N ALA A 334 18.50 30.15 -20.61
CA ALA A 334 18.98 30.73 -19.36
C ALA A 334 19.09 32.26 -19.40
N GLN A 335 19.55 32.80 -20.52
CA GLN A 335 19.59 34.24 -20.75
C GLN A 335 18.21 34.89 -20.80
N ALA A 336 17.24 34.22 -21.44
CA ALA A 336 15.81 34.66 -21.47
C ALA A 336 15.20 34.65 -20.08
N ALA A 337 15.51 33.64 -19.26
CA ALA A 337 15.06 33.51 -17.90
C ALA A 337 15.74 34.48 -16.92
N GLN A 338 16.86 35.07 -17.30
CA GLN A 338 17.73 35.92 -16.46
C GLN A 338 18.15 35.25 -15.13
N GLY A 339 18.30 33.93 -15.13
CA GLY A 339 18.62 33.15 -13.93
C GLY A 339 18.49 31.65 -14.13
N ASP A 340 18.27 30.96 -13.01
CA ASP A 340 18.11 29.51 -12.99
C ASP A 340 16.85 29.04 -13.71
N LEU A 341 16.94 27.85 -14.29
CA LEU A 341 15.86 27.19 -15.00
C LEU A 341 15.40 25.95 -14.25
N THR A 342 14.11 25.66 -14.31
CA THR A 342 13.54 24.40 -13.84
C THR A 342 12.93 23.67 -15.03
N LEU A 343 13.42 22.44 -15.30
CA LEU A 343 12.84 21.55 -16.29
C LEU A 343 11.91 20.55 -15.61
N ILE A 344 10.64 20.58 -16.00
CA ILE A 344 9.62 19.63 -15.59
C ILE A 344 9.42 18.63 -16.72
N ILE A 345 9.64 17.34 -16.44
CA ILE A 345 9.42 16.25 -17.40
C ILE A 345 8.28 15.40 -16.91
N THR A 346 7.27 15.22 -17.76
CA THR A 346 6.12 14.35 -17.50
C THR A 346 6.11 13.20 -18.51
N ALA A 347 5.86 11.98 -18.04
CA ALA A 347 5.75 10.81 -18.90
C ALA A 347 4.34 10.23 -18.79
N THR A 348 3.72 9.94 -19.94
CA THR A 348 2.40 9.29 -20.01
C THR A 348 2.50 8.03 -20.87
N LYS A 349 1.68 7.03 -20.57
CA LYS A 349 1.64 5.75 -21.28
C LYS A 349 0.30 5.55 -21.95
#